data_e63bed6dc8e4be1f94b3c64c562f02e5
#
_entry.id   e63bed6dc8e4be1f94b3c64c562f02e5
#
_cell.length_a   1.000
_cell.length_b   1.000
_cell.length_c   1.000
_cell.angle_alpha   90.00
_cell.angle_beta   90.00
_cell.angle_gamma   90.00
#
_symmetry.space_group_name_H-M   'P 1'
#
loop_
_entity.id
_entity.type
_entity.pdbx_description
1 polymer ?
#
loop_
_entity_poly.entity_id
_entity_poly.type
_entity_poly.pdbx_seq_one_letter_code
_entity_poly.pdbx_strand_id
1 'polypeptide(L)'
;KVRFPESSSFGVKPVSKEGTERLVRAACKYALEHGLPSVTLVHKGNIMKFTEGGFKKWGYELAEREFGDAIASGKLVIKDCIADAFLQNTLLIPEEYSVVATLNLNGDYISDQLAAMVGGIGIAPGANINYNTGHAIFEATHGTAPNIAGKDVVNPCSLILSAVMMLEHFGWNKAAELIVNALESSFGEGRATHDLARFMPGGVSLGTSAF
;
A
#
# COMPACT_ATOMS: atom_id res chain seq x y z
N LYS A 1 -35.82 -2.44 11.49
CA LYS A 1 -36.14 -1.66 12.70
C LYS A 1 -34.89 -1.52 13.53
N VAL A 2 -34.46 -0.29 13.84
CA VAL A 2 -33.27 -0.01 14.68
C VAL A 2 -33.65 -0.20 16.14
N ARG A 3 -32.84 -0.90 16.90
CA ARG A 3 -33.11 -1.22 18.31
C ARG A 3 -33.08 0.02 19.21
N PHE A 4 -32.15 0.93 18.95
CA PHE A 4 -31.95 2.17 19.70
C PHE A 4 -31.91 3.36 18.75
N PRO A 5 -33.07 3.83 18.21
CA PRO A 5 -33.10 4.83 17.13
C PRO A 5 -32.51 6.18 17.54
N GLU A 6 -32.70 6.57 18.82
CA GLU A 6 -32.25 7.88 19.36
C GLU A 6 -30.71 7.97 19.52
N SER A 7 -30.03 6.82 19.67
CA SER A 7 -28.58 6.77 19.94
C SER A 7 -27.76 5.98 18.92
N SER A 8 -28.39 5.52 17.83
CA SER A 8 -27.69 4.79 16.78
C SER A 8 -27.16 5.70 15.70
N SER A 9 -25.91 5.46 15.32
CA SER A 9 -25.29 6.09 14.15
C SER A 9 -25.20 5.12 12.99
N PHE A 10 -25.18 5.64 11.76
CA PHE A 10 -25.14 4.85 10.53
C PHE A 10 -24.03 5.33 9.62
N GLY A 11 -23.36 4.37 8.98
CA GLY A 11 -22.42 4.62 7.89
C GLY A 11 -22.84 3.86 6.64
N VAL A 12 -22.64 4.46 5.47
CA VAL A 12 -22.89 3.81 4.18
C VAL A 12 -21.55 3.52 3.52
N LYS A 13 -21.33 2.26 3.14
CA LYS A 13 -20.14 1.81 2.41
C LYS A 13 -20.55 1.35 1.01
N PRO A 14 -20.50 2.22 -0.01
CA PRO A 14 -20.75 1.81 -1.39
C PRO A 14 -19.52 1.08 -1.96
N VAL A 15 -19.76 0.05 -2.76
CA VAL A 15 -18.76 -0.62 -3.60
C VAL A 15 -19.34 -0.79 -4.98
N SER A 16 -18.66 -0.28 -6.01
CA SER A 16 -19.12 -0.40 -7.39
C SER A 16 -18.28 -1.39 -8.19
N LYS A 17 -18.89 -1.95 -9.23
CA LYS A 17 -18.21 -2.83 -10.17
C LYS A 17 -17.11 -2.08 -10.92
N GLU A 18 -17.43 -0.88 -11.42
CA GLU A 18 -16.51 -0.04 -12.19
C GLU A 18 -15.27 0.37 -11.37
N GLY A 19 -15.48 0.76 -10.10
CA GLY A 19 -14.39 1.09 -9.18
C GLY A 19 -13.51 -0.11 -8.87
N THR A 20 -14.13 -1.27 -8.65
CA THR A 20 -13.42 -2.54 -8.42
C THR A 20 -12.59 -2.93 -9.63
N GLU A 21 -13.19 -2.93 -10.82
CA GLU A 21 -12.50 -3.29 -12.07
C GLU A 21 -11.32 -2.36 -12.36
N ARG A 22 -11.47 -1.06 -12.12
CA ARG A 22 -10.38 -0.09 -12.28
C ARG A 22 -9.21 -0.38 -11.35
N LEU A 23 -9.48 -0.65 -10.07
CA LEU A 23 -8.45 -0.98 -9.09
C LEU A 23 -7.72 -2.29 -9.43
N VAL A 24 -8.48 -3.36 -9.67
CA VAL A 24 -7.90 -4.68 -9.95
C VAL A 24 -7.13 -4.68 -11.27
N ARG A 25 -7.61 -3.97 -12.29
CA ARG A 25 -6.88 -3.79 -13.55
C ARG A 25 -5.54 -3.10 -13.33
N ALA A 26 -5.49 -2.04 -12.51
CA ALA A 26 -4.26 -1.35 -12.17
C ALA A 26 -3.29 -2.28 -11.42
N ALA A 27 -3.78 -3.05 -10.45
CA ALA A 27 -2.97 -4.01 -9.70
C ALA A 27 -2.38 -5.12 -10.60
N CYS A 28 -3.18 -5.67 -11.51
CA CYS A 28 -2.70 -6.70 -12.46
C CYS A 28 -1.67 -6.15 -13.43
N LYS A 29 -1.88 -4.94 -13.97
CA LYS A 29 -0.89 -4.27 -14.83
C LYS A 29 0.41 -4.04 -14.09
N TYR A 30 0.33 -3.46 -12.89
CA TYR A 30 1.51 -3.22 -12.05
C TYR A 30 2.29 -4.52 -11.80
N ALA A 31 1.60 -5.61 -11.44
CA ALA A 31 2.26 -6.89 -11.22
C ALA A 31 3.01 -7.38 -12.46
N LEU A 32 2.39 -7.31 -13.64
CA LEU A 32 3.00 -7.76 -14.90
C LEU A 32 4.16 -6.84 -15.33
N GLU A 33 4.03 -5.53 -15.20
CA GLU A 33 5.05 -4.55 -15.57
C GLU A 33 6.31 -4.68 -14.71
N HIS A 34 6.15 -5.07 -13.44
CA HIS A 34 7.26 -5.25 -12.49
C HIS A 34 7.70 -6.72 -12.33
N GLY A 35 7.15 -7.65 -13.11
CA GLY A 35 7.49 -9.07 -13.03
C GLY A 35 7.10 -9.72 -11.70
N LEU A 36 6.09 -9.20 -11.01
CA LEU A 36 5.60 -9.70 -9.74
C LEU A 36 4.61 -10.85 -9.96
N PRO A 37 4.72 -11.97 -9.19
CA PRO A 37 4.03 -13.20 -9.53
C PRO A 37 2.54 -13.22 -9.21
N SER A 38 2.04 -12.37 -8.31
CA SER A 38 0.66 -12.49 -7.84
C SER A 38 -0.02 -11.17 -7.48
N VAL A 39 -1.35 -11.16 -7.64
CA VAL A 39 -2.25 -10.17 -7.06
C VAL A 39 -3.20 -10.85 -6.09
N THR A 40 -3.27 -10.37 -4.85
CA THR A 40 -4.17 -10.88 -3.82
C THR A 40 -5.31 -9.89 -3.57
N LEU A 41 -6.54 -10.34 -3.80
CA LEU A 41 -7.75 -9.59 -3.48
C LEU A 41 -8.06 -9.75 -1.98
N VAL A 42 -7.85 -8.70 -1.18
CA VAL A 42 -8.13 -8.76 0.25
C VAL A 42 -9.51 -8.19 0.54
N HIS A 43 -10.34 -8.95 1.22
CA HIS A 43 -11.75 -8.60 1.45
C HIS A 43 -12.34 -9.26 2.71
N LYS A 44 -13.48 -8.77 3.18
CA LYS A 44 -14.31 -9.38 4.23
C LYS A 44 -15.65 -9.89 3.68
N GLY A 45 -15.64 -10.50 2.50
CA GLY A 45 -16.83 -10.92 1.76
C GLY A 45 -17.65 -12.04 2.41
N ASN A 46 -17.09 -12.76 3.37
CA ASN A 46 -17.83 -13.75 4.18
C ASN A 46 -18.84 -13.08 5.13
N ILE A 47 -18.60 -11.84 5.54
CA ILE A 47 -19.49 -11.03 6.38
C ILE A 47 -20.24 -9.97 5.54
N MET A 48 -19.49 -9.15 4.78
CA MET A 48 -20.04 -8.08 3.95
C MET A 48 -20.28 -8.60 2.51
N LYS A 49 -21.26 -9.49 2.37
CA LYS A 49 -21.46 -10.33 1.19
C LYS A 49 -21.72 -9.55 -0.10
N PHE A 50 -22.48 -8.45 -0.02
CA PHE A 50 -22.88 -7.66 -1.20
C PHE A 50 -21.86 -6.60 -1.59
N THR A 51 -21.12 -6.06 -0.64
CA THR A 51 -20.08 -5.06 -0.89
C THR A 51 -18.74 -5.74 -1.14
N GLU A 52 -18.10 -6.27 -0.13
CA GLU A 52 -16.78 -6.89 -0.26
C GLU A 52 -16.81 -8.24 -0.98
N GLY A 53 -17.89 -9.00 -0.88
CA GLY A 53 -18.13 -10.17 -1.72
C GLY A 53 -18.32 -9.82 -3.18
N GLY A 54 -18.95 -8.67 -3.47
CA GLY A 54 -19.02 -8.08 -4.81
C GLY A 54 -17.63 -7.72 -5.34
N PHE A 55 -16.82 -7.04 -4.53
CA PHE A 55 -15.42 -6.72 -4.86
C PHE A 55 -14.63 -7.99 -5.27
N LYS A 56 -14.66 -9.03 -4.45
CA LYS A 56 -14.02 -10.30 -4.80
C LYS A 56 -14.49 -10.83 -6.15
N LYS A 57 -15.82 -10.96 -6.31
CA LYS A 57 -16.43 -11.52 -7.53
C LYS A 57 -16.01 -10.73 -8.78
N TRP A 58 -16.22 -9.42 -8.77
CA TRP A 58 -15.89 -8.56 -9.91
C TRP A 58 -14.38 -8.50 -10.20
N GLY A 59 -13.56 -8.62 -9.16
CA GLY A 59 -12.11 -8.70 -9.30
C GLY A 59 -11.67 -9.93 -10.06
N TYR A 60 -12.20 -11.10 -9.73
CA TYR A 60 -11.92 -12.34 -10.47
C TYR A 60 -12.48 -12.29 -11.90
N GLU A 61 -13.73 -11.84 -12.09
CA GLU A 61 -14.33 -11.70 -13.41
C GLU A 61 -13.51 -10.79 -14.34
N LEU A 62 -12.98 -9.68 -13.81
CA LEU A 62 -12.08 -8.81 -14.56
C LEU A 62 -10.78 -9.51 -14.91
N ALA A 63 -10.12 -10.11 -13.92
CA ALA A 63 -8.83 -10.75 -14.10
C ALA A 63 -8.88 -11.85 -15.16
N GLU A 64 -9.91 -12.70 -15.13
CA GLU A 64 -10.14 -13.73 -16.13
C GLU A 64 -10.38 -13.12 -17.52
N ARG A 65 -11.22 -12.09 -17.62
CA ARG A 65 -11.57 -11.47 -18.89
C ARG A 65 -10.43 -10.73 -19.57
N GLU A 66 -9.57 -10.03 -18.81
CA GLU A 66 -8.56 -9.13 -19.36
C GLU A 66 -7.12 -9.67 -19.24
N PHE A 67 -6.88 -10.61 -18.34
CA PHE A 67 -5.55 -11.17 -18.06
C PHE A 67 -5.50 -12.70 -18.14
N GLY A 68 -6.51 -13.32 -18.74
CA GLY A 68 -6.65 -14.77 -18.84
C GLY A 68 -5.42 -15.48 -19.43
N ASP A 69 -4.80 -14.91 -20.47
CA ASP A 69 -3.58 -15.46 -21.07
C ASP A 69 -2.38 -15.44 -20.11
N ALA A 70 -2.23 -14.36 -19.33
CA ALA A 70 -1.17 -14.25 -18.34
C ALA A 70 -1.38 -15.24 -17.18
N ILE A 71 -2.64 -15.45 -16.79
CA ILE A 71 -3.01 -16.43 -15.76
C ILE A 71 -2.78 -17.85 -16.28
N ALA A 72 -3.24 -18.18 -17.49
CA ALA A 72 -3.09 -19.50 -18.10
C ALA A 72 -1.62 -19.87 -18.32
N SER A 73 -0.76 -18.90 -18.64
CA SER A 73 0.69 -19.11 -18.80
C SER A 73 1.47 -19.14 -17.49
N GLY A 74 0.81 -18.92 -16.34
CA GLY A 74 1.46 -18.86 -15.03
C GLY A 74 2.27 -17.60 -14.76
N LYS A 75 2.19 -16.58 -15.62
CA LYS A 75 2.86 -15.28 -15.41
C LYS A 75 2.21 -14.43 -14.32
N LEU A 76 0.94 -14.66 -14.04
CA LEU A 76 0.18 -13.95 -13.03
C LEU A 76 -0.73 -14.92 -12.29
N VAL A 77 -0.67 -14.88 -10.95
CA VAL A 77 -1.59 -15.62 -10.09
C VAL A 77 -2.56 -14.65 -9.44
N ILE A 78 -3.86 -14.89 -9.62
CA ILE A 78 -4.89 -14.16 -8.89
C ILE A 78 -5.39 -15.03 -7.75
N LYS A 79 -5.32 -14.49 -6.53
CA LYS A 79 -5.83 -15.17 -5.33
C LYS A 79 -6.59 -14.21 -4.45
N ASP A 80 -7.30 -14.72 -3.46
CA ASP A 80 -7.98 -13.88 -2.48
C ASP A 80 -7.64 -14.30 -1.05
N CYS A 81 -7.81 -13.36 -0.13
CA CYS A 81 -7.66 -13.61 1.28
C CYS A 81 -8.69 -12.82 2.08
N ILE A 82 -9.28 -13.45 3.08
CA ILE A 82 -10.14 -12.75 4.04
C ILE A 82 -9.27 -11.82 4.89
N ALA A 83 -9.73 -10.59 5.12
CA ALA A 83 -8.92 -9.52 5.69
C ALA A 83 -8.24 -9.87 7.02
N ASP A 84 -8.95 -10.52 7.94
CA ASP A 84 -8.38 -10.95 9.23
C ASP A 84 -7.33 -12.06 9.05
N ALA A 85 -7.54 -12.99 8.14
CA ALA A 85 -6.53 -14.00 7.80
C ALA A 85 -5.31 -13.35 7.13
N PHE A 86 -5.52 -12.34 6.26
CA PHE A 86 -4.43 -11.60 5.64
C PHE A 86 -3.57 -10.87 6.68
N LEU A 87 -4.17 -10.20 7.65
CA LEU A 87 -3.45 -9.54 8.75
C LEU A 87 -2.57 -10.53 9.53
N GLN A 88 -3.07 -11.75 9.78
CA GLN A 88 -2.28 -12.81 10.39
C GLN A 88 -1.16 -13.30 9.47
N ASN A 89 -1.49 -13.59 8.22
CA ASN A 89 -0.56 -14.22 7.28
C ASN A 89 0.61 -13.32 6.92
N THR A 90 0.41 -12.01 6.83
CA THR A 90 1.52 -11.07 6.59
C THR A 90 2.56 -11.06 7.70
N LEU A 91 2.20 -11.45 8.93
CA LEU A 91 3.15 -11.61 10.02
C LEU A 91 3.87 -12.98 10.00
N LEU A 92 3.24 -14.01 9.45
CA LEU A 92 3.75 -15.39 9.48
C LEU A 92 4.45 -15.80 8.19
N ILE A 93 3.93 -15.40 7.05
CA ILE A 93 4.35 -15.81 5.71
C ILE A 93 4.23 -14.64 4.71
N PRO A 94 4.86 -13.46 4.99
CA PRO A 94 4.73 -12.27 4.14
C PRO A 94 5.19 -12.51 2.69
N GLU A 95 6.12 -13.42 2.47
CA GLU A 95 6.67 -13.78 1.18
C GLU A 95 5.65 -14.35 0.19
N GLU A 96 4.50 -14.80 0.65
CA GLU A 96 3.42 -15.27 -0.23
C GLU A 96 2.67 -14.15 -0.96
N TYR A 97 2.90 -12.90 -0.58
CA TYR A 97 2.15 -11.75 -1.11
C TYR A 97 3.06 -10.83 -1.92
N SER A 98 2.63 -10.48 -3.14
CA SER A 98 3.36 -9.54 -4.00
C SER A 98 2.59 -8.22 -4.11
N VAL A 99 1.48 -8.23 -4.85
CA VAL A 99 0.60 -7.07 -4.99
C VAL A 99 -0.70 -7.33 -4.26
N VAL A 100 -1.16 -6.36 -3.49
CA VAL A 100 -2.44 -6.43 -2.77
C VAL A 100 -3.42 -5.44 -3.37
N ALA A 101 -4.59 -5.94 -3.78
CA ALA A 101 -5.72 -5.11 -4.18
C ALA A 101 -6.82 -5.23 -3.12
N THR A 102 -7.25 -4.10 -2.57
CA THR A 102 -8.25 -4.10 -1.51
C THR A 102 -9.06 -2.81 -1.50
N LEU A 103 -10.17 -2.80 -0.77
CA LEU A 103 -11.01 -1.63 -0.61
C LEU A 103 -10.39 -0.62 0.36
N ASN A 104 -10.80 0.65 0.25
CA ASN A 104 -10.21 1.80 0.93
C ASN A 104 -9.90 1.55 2.42
N LEU A 105 -10.90 1.23 3.25
CA LEU A 105 -10.69 1.07 4.70
C LEU A 105 -9.77 -0.12 5.04
N ASN A 106 -9.95 -1.25 4.35
CA ASN A 106 -9.06 -2.41 4.53
C ASN A 106 -7.62 -2.04 4.14
N GLY A 107 -7.46 -1.29 3.04
CA GLY A 107 -6.16 -0.83 2.57
C GLY A 107 -5.47 0.11 3.55
N ASP A 108 -6.22 1.01 4.17
CA ASP A 108 -5.73 1.91 5.21
C ASP A 108 -5.13 1.13 6.39
N TYR A 109 -5.87 0.18 6.94
CA TYR A 109 -5.35 -0.64 8.04
C TYR A 109 -4.17 -1.53 7.64
N ILE A 110 -4.24 -2.13 6.44
CA ILE A 110 -3.23 -3.06 5.95
C ILE A 110 -1.93 -2.33 5.64
N SER A 111 -1.98 -1.14 5.01
CA SER A 111 -0.79 -0.39 4.67
C SER A 111 0.00 0.03 5.90
N ASP A 112 -0.66 0.44 6.97
CA ASP A 112 -0.01 0.80 8.23
C ASP A 112 0.62 -0.42 8.93
N GLN A 113 -0.04 -1.59 8.89
CA GLN A 113 0.55 -2.82 9.40
C GLN A 113 1.80 -3.23 8.61
N LEU A 114 1.73 -3.20 7.29
CA LEU A 114 2.87 -3.54 6.42
C LEU A 114 4.02 -2.53 6.61
N ALA A 115 3.71 -1.25 6.74
CA ALA A 115 4.70 -0.22 7.06
C ALA A 115 5.38 -0.49 8.41
N ALA A 116 4.60 -0.87 9.43
CA ALA A 116 5.15 -1.21 10.76
C ALA A 116 6.12 -2.39 10.70
N MET A 117 5.86 -3.39 9.86
CA MET A 117 6.73 -4.57 9.70
C MET A 117 8.11 -4.21 9.12
N VAL A 118 8.23 -3.12 8.38
CA VAL A 118 9.49 -2.68 7.74
C VAL A 118 10.11 -1.45 8.42
N GLY A 119 9.53 -0.97 9.52
CA GLY A 119 10.13 0.11 10.31
C GLY A 119 9.18 1.23 10.73
N GLY A 120 7.98 1.29 10.18
CA GLY A 120 6.93 2.24 10.52
C GLY A 120 6.45 3.10 9.37
N ILE A 121 5.40 3.86 9.61
CA ILE A 121 4.75 4.71 8.58
C ILE A 121 5.64 5.85 8.06
N GLY A 122 6.71 6.19 8.78
CA GLY A 122 7.68 7.22 8.37
C GLY A 122 8.47 6.88 7.12
N ILE A 123 8.43 5.62 6.64
CA ILE A 123 9.08 5.18 5.39
C ILE A 123 8.09 4.76 4.30
N ALA A 124 6.79 4.73 4.60
CA ALA A 124 5.79 4.27 3.63
C ALA A 124 5.42 5.38 2.65
N PRO A 125 5.66 5.22 1.34
CA PRO A 125 5.24 6.20 0.34
C PRO A 125 3.75 6.08 0.02
N GLY A 126 3.16 7.16 -0.50
CA GLY A 126 1.77 7.20 -0.93
C GLY A 126 1.56 7.94 -2.24
N ALA A 127 0.57 7.49 -2.99
CA ALA A 127 0.10 8.14 -4.21
C ALA A 127 -1.38 7.92 -4.44
N ASN A 128 -2.06 8.95 -4.93
CA ASN A 128 -3.43 8.89 -5.45
C ASN A 128 -3.36 9.03 -6.96
N ILE A 129 -3.62 7.97 -7.69
CA ILE A 129 -3.44 7.91 -9.15
C ILE A 129 -4.78 7.65 -9.84
N ASN A 130 -5.13 8.50 -10.79
CA ASN A 130 -6.20 8.22 -11.73
C ASN A 130 -5.63 7.46 -12.94
N TYR A 131 -5.76 6.15 -12.93
CA TYR A 131 -5.21 5.29 -13.99
C TYR A 131 -5.89 5.45 -15.36
N ASN A 132 -7.01 6.18 -15.45
CA ASN A 132 -7.65 6.48 -16.73
C ASN A 132 -7.05 7.73 -17.41
N THR A 133 -6.64 8.73 -16.61
CA THR A 133 -6.18 10.03 -17.12
C THR A 133 -4.70 10.29 -16.89
N GLY A 134 -4.06 9.51 -16.02
CA GLY A 134 -2.66 9.69 -15.61
C GLY A 134 -2.42 10.81 -14.59
N HIS A 135 -3.46 11.53 -14.16
CA HIS A 135 -3.30 12.51 -13.08
C HIS A 135 -2.97 11.82 -11.77
N ALA A 136 -2.00 12.34 -11.04
CA ALA A 136 -1.55 11.77 -9.78
C ALA A 136 -1.20 12.84 -8.75
N ILE A 137 -1.36 12.49 -7.47
CA ILE A 137 -0.89 13.26 -6.31
C ILE A 137 -0.01 12.30 -5.50
N PHE A 138 1.17 12.75 -5.15
CA PHE A 138 2.14 11.98 -4.36
C PHE A 138 2.30 12.67 -3.00
N GLU A 139 2.09 11.92 -1.94
CA GLU A 139 2.07 12.45 -0.58
C GLU A 139 2.59 11.42 0.42
N ALA A 140 3.06 11.89 1.57
CA ALA A 140 3.36 10.99 2.68
C ALA A 140 2.07 10.32 3.18
N THR A 141 2.14 9.05 3.57
CA THR A 141 0.98 8.30 4.07
C THR A 141 0.57 8.73 5.49
N HIS A 142 1.52 9.24 6.28
CA HIS A 142 1.25 9.71 7.65
C HIS A 142 0.57 11.09 7.68
N GLY A 143 -0.12 11.38 8.79
CA GLY A 143 -0.71 12.70 9.07
C GLY A 143 0.30 13.76 9.51
N THR A 144 -0.20 14.88 10.02
CA THR A 144 0.60 16.07 10.38
C THR A 144 1.41 15.93 11.67
N ALA A 145 1.13 14.92 12.49
CA ALA A 145 1.82 14.62 13.75
C ALA A 145 2.09 15.88 14.64
N PRO A 146 1.06 16.62 15.07
CA PRO A 146 1.23 17.94 15.70
C PRO A 146 2.08 17.90 16.96
N ASN A 147 2.13 16.76 17.65
CA ASN A 147 2.90 16.58 18.89
C ASN A 147 4.43 16.63 18.68
N ILE A 148 4.91 16.40 17.47
CA ILE A 148 6.33 16.37 17.12
C ILE A 148 6.70 17.39 16.03
N ALA A 149 5.73 18.16 15.55
CA ALA A 149 5.96 19.23 14.59
C ALA A 149 6.99 20.24 15.11
N GLY A 150 7.93 20.64 14.27
CA GLY A 150 8.98 21.62 14.60
C GLY A 150 10.10 21.10 15.51
N LYS A 151 10.11 19.80 15.88
CA LYS A 151 11.13 19.23 16.78
C LYS A 151 12.32 18.57 16.05
N ASP A 152 12.37 18.63 14.73
CA ASP A 152 13.44 18.03 13.91
C ASP A 152 13.67 16.53 14.17
N VAL A 153 12.60 15.75 14.39
CA VAL A 153 12.67 14.33 14.76
C VAL A 153 11.94 13.41 13.79
N VAL A 154 11.16 13.98 12.84
CA VAL A 154 10.33 13.20 11.92
C VAL A 154 11.20 12.53 10.86
N ASN A 155 10.89 11.28 10.55
CA ASN A 155 11.49 10.57 9.43
C ASN A 155 10.97 11.14 8.11
N PRO A 156 11.80 11.69 7.22
CA PRO A 156 11.36 12.29 5.97
C PRO A 156 11.17 11.28 4.84
N CYS A 157 11.50 10.00 5.05
CA CYS A 157 11.56 9.00 4.00
C CYS A 157 10.20 8.75 3.33
N SER A 158 9.08 8.82 4.06
CA SER A 158 7.75 8.67 3.46
C SER A 158 7.53 9.70 2.34
N LEU A 159 7.84 10.96 2.57
CA LEU A 159 7.73 12.00 1.54
C LEU A 159 8.80 11.87 0.45
N ILE A 160 10.03 11.53 0.80
CA ILE A 160 11.12 11.30 -0.16
C ILE A 160 10.77 10.13 -1.10
N LEU A 161 10.29 9.01 -0.57
CA LEU A 161 9.90 7.85 -1.37
C LEU A 161 8.62 8.12 -2.18
N SER A 162 7.72 8.97 -1.69
CA SER A 162 6.59 9.45 -2.51
C SER A 162 7.07 10.28 -3.70
N ALA A 163 8.13 11.08 -3.52
CA ALA A 163 8.77 11.79 -4.62
C ALA A 163 9.50 10.82 -5.60
N VAL A 164 10.06 9.71 -5.10
CA VAL A 164 10.58 8.64 -5.96
C VAL A 164 9.48 8.07 -6.85
N MET A 165 8.32 7.72 -6.27
CA MET A 165 7.14 7.27 -7.06
C MET A 165 6.70 8.31 -8.10
N MET A 166 6.77 9.60 -7.79
CA MET A 166 6.47 10.68 -8.73
C MET A 166 7.46 10.69 -9.90
N LEU A 167 8.74 10.55 -9.63
CA LEU A 167 9.79 10.51 -10.67
C LEU A 167 9.62 9.29 -11.58
N GLU A 168 9.31 8.14 -11.02
CA GLU A 168 9.01 6.92 -11.77
C GLU A 168 7.75 7.10 -12.64
N HIS A 169 6.70 7.73 -12.11
CA HIS A 169 5.49 8.06 -12.86
C HIS A 169 5.76 8.95 -14.07
N PHE A 170 6.74 9.84 -13.99
CA PHE A 170 7.20 10.66 -15.13
C PHE A 170 8.19 9.94 -16.06
N GLY A 171 8.61 8.71 -15.72
CA GLY A 171 9.64 7.99 -16.46
C GLY A 171 11.07 8.48 -16.18
N TRP A 172 11.28 9.25 -15.11
CA TRP A 172 12.59 9.76 -14.69
C TRP A 172 13.32 8.76 -13.78
N ASN A 173 13.35 7.51 -14.20
CA ASN A 173 13.82 6.37 -13.41
C ASN A 173 15.24 6.56 -12.87
N LYS A 174 16.14 7.18 -13.65
CA LYS A 174 17.50 7.43 -13.21
C LYS A 174 17.59 8.41 -12.03
N ALA A 175 16.70 9.40 -11.97
CA ALA A 175 16.63 10.32 -10.85
C ALA A 175 16.05 9.62 -9.60
N ALA A 176 15.03 8.78 -9.79
CA ALA A 176 14.46 7.95 -8.74
C ALA A 176 15.52 7.01 -8.12
N GLU A 177 16.27 6.32 -8.97
CA GLU A 177 17.36 5.40 -8.59
C GLU A 177 18.46 6.09 -7.75
N LEU A 178 18.85 7.32 -8.09
CA LEU A 178 19.83 8.09 -7.33
C LEU A 178 19.36 8.37 -5.89
N ILE A 179 18.06 8.67 -5.71
CA ILE A 179 17.50 8.92 -4.38
C ILE A 179 17.46 7.62 -3.57
N VAL A 180 17.02 6.51 -4.18
CA VAL A 180 16.98 5.20 -3.50
C VAL A 180 18.38 4.78 -3.06
N ASN A 181 19.38 4.88 -3.94
CA ASN A 181 20.77 4.54 -3.63
C ASN A 181 21.35 5.42 -2.51
N ALA A 182 20.97 6.70 -2.44
CA ALA A 182 21.39 7.59 -1.36
C ALA A 182 20.78 7.17 -0.01
N LEU A 183 19.50 6.78 0.01
CA LEU A 183 18.86 6.25 1.21
C LEU A 183 19.50 4.92 1.65
N GLU A 184 19.74 3.99 0.71
CA GLU A 184 20.41 2.72 0.99
C GLU A 184 21.82 2.93 1.58
N SER A 185 22.57 3.87 1.02
CA SER A 185 23.90 4.24 1.55
C SER A 185 23.81 4.77 2.99
N SER A 186 22.88 5.68 3.25
CA SER A 186 22.66 6.26 4.59
C SER A 186 22.32 5.19 5.61
N PHE A 187 21.37 4.30 5.27
CA PHE A 187 21.01 3.18 6.13
C PHE A 187 22.15 2.15 6.28
N GLY A 188 22.88 1.87 5.21
CA GLY A 188 24.05 0.98 5.24
C GLY A 188 25.17 1.49 6.17
N GLU A 189 25.30 2.82 6.32
CA GLU A 189 26.21 3.45 7.29
C GLU A 189 25.64 3.48 8.72
N GLY A 190 24.45 2.94 8.95
CA GLY A 190 23.76 2.96 10.25
C GLY A 190 23.15 4.31 10.62
N ARG A 191 23.00 5.23 9.67
CA ARG A 191 22.49 6.60 9.87
C ARG A 191 21.02 6.65 9.54
N ALA A 192 20.17 7.00 10.51
CA ALA A 192 18.73 7.08 10.33
C ALA A 192 18.10 8.02 11.36
N THR A 193 16.85 8.37 11.16
CA THR A 193 16.06 9.03 12.20
C THR A 193 15.77 8.07 13.36
N HIS A 194 15.40 8.60 14.52
CA HIS A 194 15.29 7.84 15.77
C HIS A 194 14.37 6.60 15.66
N ASP A 195 13.29 6.70 14.93
CA ASP A 195 12.30 5.63 14.73
C ASP A 195 12.91 4.35 14.12
N LEU A 196 13.89 4.50 13.21
CA LEU A 196 14.61 3.38 12.61
C LEU A 196 15.94 3.09 13.35
N ALA A 197 16.71 4.11 13.70
CA ALA A 197 18.04 3.96 14.31
C ALA A 197 18.00 3.09 15.57
N ARG A 198 16.93 3.16 16.36
CA ARG A 198 16.73 2.36 17.58
C ARG A 198 16.71 0.84 17.34
N PHE A 199 16.43 0.40 16.12
CA PHE A 199 16.40 -1.02 15.74
C PHE A 199 17.69 -1.46 15.03
N MET A 200 18.60 -0.51 14.73
CA MET A 200 19.84 -0.78 14.00
C MET A 200 21.00 -0.99 14.98
N PRO A 201 21.69 -2.14 14.98
CA PRO A 201 22.86 -2.35 15.83
C PRO A 201 23.92 -1.29 15.55
N GLY A 202 24.27 -0.48 16.58
CA GLY A 202 25.21 0.63 16.44
C GLY A 202 24.67 1.82 15.66
N GLY A 203 23.37 1.90 15.44
CA GLY A 203 22.72 2.97 14.68
C GLY A 203 22.91 4.36 15.27
N VAL A 204 23.18 5.33 14.41
CA VAL A 204 23.30 6.75 14.75
C VAL A 204 21.98 7.45 14.49
N SER A 205 21.33 7.92 15.56
CA SER A 205 20.09 8.67 15.47
C SER A 205 20.35 10.11 15.02
N LEU A 206 19.72 10.50 13.90
CA LEU A 206 19.79 11.84 13.34
C LEU A 206 18.46 12.57 13.46
N GLY A 207 18.51 13.91 13.50
CA GLY A 207 17.33 14.74 13.25
C GLY A 207 16.93 14.73 11.77
N THR A 208 15.69 15.15 11.46
CA THR A 208 15.17 15.24 10.08
C THR A 208 16.10 16.00 9.15
N SER A 209 16.64 17.15 9.63
CA SER A 209 17.51 18.04 8.83
C SER A 209 18.91 17.48 8.61
N ALA A 210 19.38 16.60 9.49
CA ALA A 210 20.73 16.02 9.44
C ALA A 210 20.77 14.70 8.66
N PHE A 211 19.64 14.04 8.56
CA PHE A 211 19.43 12.83 7.75
C PHE A 211 19.32 13.16 6.28
#